data_0769075ceba066009a6cced8d6a0f355
#
_entry.id   0769075ceba066009a6cced8d6a0f355
#
_cell.length_a   1.000
_cell.length_b   1.000
_cell.length_c   1.000
_cell.angle_alpha   90.00
_cell.angle_beta   90.00
_cell.angle_gamma   90.00
#
_symmetry.space_group_name_H-M   'P 1'
#
loop_
_entity.id
_entity.type
_entity.pdbx_description
1 polymer ?
#
loop_
_entity_poly.entity_id
_entity_poly.type
_entity_poly.pdbx_seq_one_letter_code
_entity_poly.pdbx_strand_id
1 'polypeptide(L)' 'RPYAENVSEINSILDTYHTSIMNREVTVEEGVASMNEQVGKILNQ' A
#
# COMPACT_ATOMS: atom_id res chain seq x y z
N ARG A 1 -16.27 9.40 0.08
CA ARG A 1 -14.91 9.85 0.33
C ARG A 1 -14.31 10.48 -0.93
N PRO A 2 -13.63 11.63 -0.84
CA PRO A 2 -13.06 12.27 -2.02
C PRO A 2 -12.03 11.39 -2.74
N TYR A 3 -12.13 11.35 -4.05
CA TYR A 3 -11.25 10.56 -4.89
C TYR A 3 -9.77 10.94 -4.69
N ALA A 4 -9.48 12.23 -4.65
CA ALA A 4 -8.10 12.70 -4.51
C ALA A 4 -7.47 12.25 -3.18
N GLU A 5 -8.27 12.20 -2.12
CA GLU A 5 -7.83 11.73 -0.82
C GLU A 5 -7.51 10.25 -0.84
N ASN A 6 -8.36 9.45 -1.51
CA ASN A 6 -8.09 8.02 -1.66
C ASN A 6 -6.83 7.77 -2.46
N VAL A 7 -6.62 8.50 -3.54
CA VAL A 7 -5.42 8.36 -4.37
C VAL A 7 -4.17 8.69 -3.55
N SER A 8 -4.22 9.74 -2.74
CA SER A 8 -3.10 10.13 -1.89
C SER A 8 -2.75 9.04 -0.88
N GLU A 9 -3.77 8.45 -0.24
CA GLU A 9 -3.55 7.36 0.72
C GLU A 9 -2.96 6.13 0.04
N ILE A 10 -3.48 5.77 -1.13
CA ILE A 10 -2.99 4.62 -1.88
C ILE A 10 -1.53 4.84 -2.30
N ASN A 11 -1.21 6.03 -2.79
CA ASN A 11 0.17 6.35 -3.17
C ASN A 11 1.11 6.24 -1.99
N SER A 12 0.70 6.68 -0.80
CA SER A 12 1.52 6.58 0.41
C SER A 12 1.77 5.13 0.78
N ILE A 13 0.75 4.28 0.67
CA ILE A 13 0.87 2.86 0.96
C ILE A 13 1.83 2.19 -0.02
N LEU A 14 1.67 2.48 -1.31
CA LEU A 14 2.53 1.89 -2.33
C LEU A 14 3.99 2.29 -2.12
N ASP A 15 4.23 3.56 -1.81
CA ASP A 15 5.57 4.05 -1.57
C ASP A 15 6.20 3.39 -0.34
N THR A 16 5.45 3.27 0.74
CA THR A 16 5.90 2.64 1.97
C THR A 16 6.32 1.19 1.73
N TYR A 17 5.47 0.40 1.08
CA TYR A 17 5.77 -1.00 0.83
C TYR A 17 6.85 -1.20 -0.22
N HIS A 18 6.88 -0.34 -1.22
CA HIS A 18 7.95 -0.37 -2.21
C HIS A 18 9.31 -0.16 -1.52
N THR A 19 9.40 0.80 -0.62
CA THR A 19 10.62 1.05 0.13
C THR A 19 11.01 -0.14 1.01
N SER A 20 10.04 -0.73 1.71
CA SER A 20 10.29 -1.89 2.56
C SER A 20 10.80 -3.09 1.76
N ILE A 21 10.22 -3.32 0.58
CA ILE A 21 10.65 -4.41 -0.31
C ILE A 21 12.07 -4.15 -0.82
N MET A 22 12.35 -2.94 -1.26
CA MET A 22 13.66 -2.58 -1.78
C MET A 22 14.75 -2.65 -0.72
N ASN A 23 14.40 -2.36 0.53
CA ASN A 23 15.34 -2.46 1.65
C ASN A 23 15.41 -3.87 2.25
N ARG A 24 14.65 -4.80 1.69
CA ARG A 24 14.60 -6.20 2.13
C ARG A 24 14.14 -6.37 3.57
N GLU A 25 13.32 -5.44 4.04
CA GLU A 25 12.69 -5.55 5.36
C GLU A 25 11.58 -6.60 5.35
N VAL A 26 10.94 -6.77 4.19
CA VAL A 26 9.93 -7.81 3.97
C VAL A 26 10.22 -8.47 2.63
N THR A 27 9.71 -9.69 2.42
CA THR A 27 9.80 -10.34 1.12
C THR A 27 8.82 -9.69 0.16
N VAL A 28 9.03 -9.90 -1.14
CA VAL A 28 8.12 -9.38 -2.16
C VAL A 28 6.71 -9.92 -1.93
N GLU A 29 6.58 -11.22 -1.64
CA GLU A 29 5.27 -11.82 -1.39
C GLU A 29 4.56 -11.21 -0.20
N GLU A 30 5.28 -11.03 0.92
CA GLU A 30 4.73 -10.42 2.11
C GLU A 30 4.35 -8.96 1.88
N GLY A 31 5.22 -8.22 1.18
CA GLY A 31 4.96 -6.82 0.88
C GLY A 31 3.74 -6.64 0.00
N VAL A 32 3.62 -7.46 -1.05
CA VAL A 32 2.47 -7.37 -1.95
C VAL A 32 1.18 -7.77 -1.25
N ALA A 33 1.20 -8.82 -0.43
CA ALA A 33 0.01 -9.24 0.31
C ALA A 33 -0.47 -8.17 1.27
N SER A 34 0.45 -7.56 2.02
CA SER A 34 0.11 -6.48 2.96
C SER A 34 -0.40 -5.25 2.24
N MET A 35 0.23 -4.90 1.12
CA MET A 35 -0.18 -3.77 0.30
C MET A 35 -1.60 -3.97 -0.24
N ASN A 36 -1.90 -5.15 -0.76
CA ASN A 36 -3.25 -5.46 -1.24
C ASN A 36 -4.29 -5.35 -0.15
N GLU A 37 -3.97 -5.80 1.05
CA GLU A 37 -4.87 -5.70 2.18
C GLU A 37 -5.16 -4.24 2.54
N GLN A 38 -4.12 -3.41 2.61
CA GLN A 38 -4.28 -2.01 2.98
C GLN A 38 -5.04 -1.23 1.90
N VAL A 39 -4.73 -1.46 0.64
CA VAL A 39 -5.44 -0.81 -0.46
C VAL A 39 -6.91 -1.24 -0.48
N GLY A 40 -7.17 -2.53 -0.23
CA GLY A 40 -8.53 -3.04 -0.16
C GLY A 40 -9.35 -2.36 0.92
N LYS A 41 -8.77 -2.10 2.09
CA LYS A 41 -9.46 -1.39 3.16
C LYS A 41 -9.85 0.02 2.74
N ILE A 42 -9.00 0.72 2.02
CA ILE A 42 -9.28 2.07 1.54
C ILE A 42 -10.40 2.05 0.52
N LEU A 43 -10.36 1.11 -0.42
CA LEU A 43 -11.36 1.03 -1.48
C LEU A 43 -12.74 0.62 -0.95
N ASN A 44 -12.80 -0.02 0.19
CA ASN A 44 -14.05 -0.48 0.80
C ASN A 44 -14.64 0.50 1.83
N GLN A 45 -14.03 1.66 1.98
CA GLN A 45 -14.55 2.68 2.90
C GLN A 45 -15.74 3.43 2.33
#